data_36c4a0d15231af637252599393d9c643
#
_entry.id   36c4a0d15231af637252599393d9c643
#
_cell.length_a   1.000
_cell.length_b   1.000
_cell.length_c   1.000
_cell.angle_alpha   90.00
_cell.angle_beta   90.00
_cell.angle_gamma   90.00
#
_symmetry.space_group_name_H-M   'P 1'
#
loop_
_entity.id
_entity.type
_entity.pdbx_description
1 polymer ?
#
loop_
_entity_poly.entity_id
_entity_poly.type
_entity_poly.pdbx_seq_one_letter_code
_entity_poly.pdbx_strand_id
1 'polypeptide(L)'
;MQPPFRLFGAELSPYSVKVRSYLRYKGIAHEWIQRSAARQEEFSRYAKLPLIPVLVGADDQAMQDSTPIIEALEAAFPEPALQPQDSGLAFLSALLEDYADEWLNKAMFHYRWTYPADQESAARRIVAMMFDGGEPPAGLEDSVRSRMAGRLHH
;
A
#
# COMPACT_ATOMS: atom_id res chain seq x y z
N MET A 1 -1.93 18.85 5.78
CA MET A 1 -1.26 18.36 4.55
C MET A 1 -1.92 18.96 3.32
N GLN A 2 -1.15 19.35 2.30
CA GLN A 2 -1.64 20.00 1.08
C GLN A 2 -1.10 19.29 -0.18
N PRO A 3 -1.89 19.25 -1.28
CA PRO A 3 -1.42 18.71 -2.55
C PRO A 3 -0.39 19.65 -3.23
N PRO A 4 0.40 19.18 -4.21
CA PRO A 4 0.43 17.79 -4.67
C PRO A 4 1.04 16.86 -3.63
N PHE A 5 0.49 15.66 -3.53
CA PHE A 5 0.98 14.67 -2.60
C PHE A 5 2.04 13.76 -3.22
N ARG A 6 2.93 13.21 -2.39
CA ARG A 6 3.82 12.09 -2.73
C ARG A 6 3.35 10.86 -1.96
N LEU A 7 2.98 9.80 -2.68
CA LEU A 7 2.51 8.55 -2.09
C LEU A 7 3.58 7.47 -2.24
N PHE A 8 4.26 7.15 -1.16
CA PHE A 8 5.16 6.01 -1.09
C PHE A 8 4.37 4.71 -0.95
N GLY A 9 4.55 3.82 -1.90
CA GLY A 9 3.80 2.59 -1.95
C GLY A 9 4.45 1.48 -2.77
N ALA A 10 3.74 0.37 -2.92
CA ALA A 10 4.13 -0.75 -3.77
C ALA A 10 2.91 -1.35 -4.47
N GLU A 11 3.08 -1.78 -5.72
CA GLU A 11 2.00 -2.37 -6.53
C GLU A 11 1.40 -3.64 -5.92
N LEU A 12 2.19 -4.38 -5.15
CA LEU A 12 1.75 -5.60 -4.46
C LEU A 12 1.19 -5.34 -3.06
N SER A 13 1.13 -4.09 -2.62
CA SER A 13 0.53 -3.72 -1.34
C SER A 13 -0.93 -3.30 -1.54
N PRO A 14 -1.92 -4.07 -1.04
CA PRO A 14 -3.33 -3.68 -1.15
C PRO A 14 -3.59 -2.33 -0.51
N TYR A 15 -2.98 -2.04 0.63
CA TYR A 15 -3.12 -0.77 1.35
C TYR A 15 -2.60 0.43 0.54
N SER A 16 -1.46 0.28 -0.16
CA SER A 16 -0.92 1.33 -1.02
C SER A 16 -1.82 1.59 -2.23
N VAL A 17 -2.33 0.51 -2.84
CA VAL A 17 -3.27 0.60 -3.96
C VAL A 17 -4.60 1.21 -3.52
N LYS A 18 -5.09 0.89 -2.31
CA LYS A 18 -6.30 1.48 -1.70
C LYS A 18 -6.18 3.01 -1.66
N VAL A 19 -5.09 3.56 -1.07
CA VAL A 19 -4.88 5.01 -0.99
C VAL A 19 -4.73 5.64 -2.38
N ARG A 20 -3.96 5.01 -3.28
CA ARG A 20 -3.82 5.52 -4.65
C ARG A 20 -5.16 5.55 -5.39
N SER A 21 -5.99 4.53 -5.23
CA SER A 21 -7.32 4.46 -5.84
C SER A 21 -8.23 5.56 -5.30
N TYR A 22 -8.16 5.81 -4.00
CA TYR A 22 -8.87 6.91 -3.36
C TYR A 22 -8.45 8.29 -3.92
N LEU A 23 -7.15 8.56 -3.98
CA LEU A 23 -6.62 9.81 -4.54
C LEU A 23 -7.07 10.03 -5.99
N ARG A 24 -7.10 8.95 -6.79
CA ARG A 24 -7.61 8.98 -8.17
C ARG A 24 -9.11 9.25 -8.24
N TYR A 25 -9.89 8.60 -7.39
CA TYR A 25 -11.33 8.82 -7.31
C TYR A 25 -11.67 10.28 -6.97
N LYS A 26 -10.95 10.86 -6.03
CA LYS A 26 -11.09 12.28 -5.62
C LYS A 26 -10.50 13.27 -6.63
N GLY A 27 -9.76 12.83 -7.64
CA GLY A 27 -9.03 13.74 -8.55
C GLY A 27 -7.91 14.52 -7.86
N ILE A 28 -7.39 14.03 -6.73
CA ILE A 28 -6.34 14.70 -5.97
C ILE A 28 -4.98 14.46 -6.64
N ALA A 29 -4.27 15.56 -6.92
CA ALA A 29 -2.94 15.50 -7.55
C ALA A 29 -1.92 14.81 -6.64
N HIS A 30 -1.29 13.76 -7.17
CA HIS A 30 -0.30 12.98 -6.45
C HIS A 30 0.73 12.35 -7.38
N GLU A 31 1.93 12.15 -6.84
CA GLU A 31 3.00 11.37 -7.42
C GLU A 31 3.07 10.00 -6.71
N TRP A 32 3.12 8.92 -7.50
CA TRP A 32 3.38 7.58 -6.98
C TRP A 32 4.88 7.34 -6.89
N ILE A 33 5.38 7.09 -5.68
CA ILE A 33 6.78 6.78 -5.43
C ILE A 33 6.90 5.31 -5.03
N GLN A 34 7.53 4.54 -5.92
CA GLN A 34 7.79 3.13 -5.66
C GLN A 34 8.71 2.96 -4.46
N ARG A 35 8.29 2.12 -3.50
CA ARG A 35 9.12 1.76 -2.33
C ARG A 35 10.27 0.85 -2.78
N SER A 36 11.42 1.44 -3.05
CA SER A 36 12.63 0.76 -3.54
C SER A 36 13.85 1.06 -2.65
N ALA A 37 14.94 0.31 -2.86
CA ALA A 37 16.20 0.55 -2.15
C ALA A 37 16.76 1.95 -2.45
N ALA A 38 16.63 2.42 -3.68
CA ALA A 38 17.08 3.77 -4.08
C ALA A 38 16.32 4.89 -3.35
N ARG A 39 15.08 4.64 -2.93
CA ARG A 39 14.24 5.61 -2.20
C ARG A 39 14.22 5.39 -0.68
N GLN A 40 15.08 4.49 -0.16
CA GLN A 40 15.09 4.14 1.26
C GLN A 40 15.37 5.33 2.18
N GLU A 41 16.33 6.17 1.83
CA GLU A 41 16.69 7.33 2.66
C GLU A 41 15.55 8.34 2.71
N GLU A 42 14.96 8.68 1.56
CA GLU A 42 13.83 9.58 1.47
C GLU A 42 12.61 9.04 2.24
N PHE A 43 12.29 7.76 2.04
CA PHE A 43 11.20 7.11 2.77
C PHE A 43 11.40 7.19 4.29
N SER A 44 12.62 6.94 4.78
CA SER A 44 12.92 6.90 6.22
C SER A 44 12.79 8.25 6.92
N ARG A 45 12.80 9.36 6.17
CA ARG A 45 12.56 10.70 6.75
C ARG A 45 11.11 10.88 7.20
N TYR A 46 10.17 10.18 6.53
CA TYR A 46 8.73 10.36 6.72
C TYR A 46 8.06 9.19 7.43
N ALA A 47 8.60 7.98 7.28
CA ALA A 47 8.01 6.77 7.84
C ALA A 47 8.39 6.58 9.31
N LYS A 48 7.39 6.49 10.18
CA LYS A 48 7.58 6.12 11.60
C LYS A 48 7.89 4.63 11.75
N LEU A 49 7.31 3.81 10.87
CA LEU A 49 7.51 2.36 10.80
C LEU A 49 7.95 2.00 9.37
N PRO A 50 8.67 0.88 9.15
CA PRO A 50 9.09 0.45 7.82
C PRO A 50 7.92 -0.13 6.99
N LEU A 51 6.75 0.49 7.07
CA LEU A 51 5.50 0.06 6.46
C LEU A 51 5.00 1.10 5.45
N ILE A 52 4.24 0.64 4.47
CA ILE A 52 3.56 1.44 3.44
C ILE A 52 2.05 1.21 3.52
N PRO A 53 1.25 2.22 3.13
CA PRO A 53 1.58 3.49 2.48
C PRO A 53 2.08 4.59 3.42
N VAL A 54 2.83 5.54 2.87
CA VAL A 54 3.12 6.84 3.50
C VAL A 54 2.75 7.94 2.52
N LEU A 55 1.90 8.87 2.95
CA LEU A 55 1.50 10.04 2.19
C LEU A 55 2.24 11.27 2.72
N VAL A 56 2.85 12.04 1.83
CA VAL A 56 3.57 13.27 2.17
C VAL A 56 2.97 14.44 1.41
N GLY A 57 2.60 15.50 2.11
CA GLY A 57 2.07 16.73 1.51
C GLY A 57 3.17 17.64 0.96
N ALA A 58 2.77 18.66 0.20
CA ALA A 58 3.66 19.71 -0.29
C ALA A 58 4.28 20.54 0.86
N ASP A 59 3.66 20.52 2.03
CA ASP A 59 4.12 21.12 3.28
C ASP A 59 5.07 20.22 4.08
N ASP A 60 5.56 19.15 3.48
CA ASP A 60 6.47 18.15 4.08
C ASP A 60 5.89 17.42 5.32
N GLN A 61 4.58 17.57 5.57
CA GLN A 61 3.89 16.77 6.58
C GLN A 61 3.62 15.38 6.05
N ALA A 62 3.82 14.37 6.88
CA ALA A 62 3.64 12.97 6.51
C ALA A 62 2.59 12.27 7.37
N MET A 63 1.85 11.38 6.74
CA MET A 63 0.90 10.47 7.38
C MET A 63 1.14 9.05 6.90
N GLN A 64 1.05 8.10 7.80
CA GLN A 64 1.26 6.68 7.53
C GLN A 64 0.02 5.89 7.91
N ASP A 65 -0.20 4.76 7.23
CA ASP A 65 -1.36 3.90 7.30
C ASP A 65 -2.53 4.34 6.41
N SER A 66 -3.20 3.35 5.78
CA SER A 66 -4.21 3.61 4.74
C SER A 66 -5.49 4.24 5.29
N THR A 67 -6.01 3.74 6.40
CA THR A 67 -7.26 4.23 6.97
C THR A 67 -7.13 5.65 7.51
N PRO A 68 -6.15 6.00 8.38
CA PRO A 68 -5.96 7.39 8.80
C PRO A 68 -5.69 8.36 7.65
N ILE A 69 -4.97 7.92 6.61
CA ILE A 69 -4.73 8.75 5.42
C ILE A 69 -6.05 9.09 4.73
N ILE A 70 -6.91 8.08 4.48
CA ILE A 70 -8.18 8.28 3.79
C ILE A 70 -9.13 9.13 4.64
N GLU A 71 -9.22 8.90 5.94
CA GLU A 71 -10.04 9.71 6.85
C GLU A 71 -9.62 11.19 6.85
N ALA A 72 -8.33 11.47 6.93
CA ALA A 72 -7.82 12.83 6.90
C ALA A 72 -8.07 13.53 5.55
N LEU A 73 -7.93 12.78 4.45
CA LEU A 73 -8.19 13.29 3.12
C LEU A 73 -9.70 13.51 2.88
N GLU A 74 -10.57 12.62 3.39
CA GLU A 74 -12.03 12.79 3.29
C GLU A 74 -12.50 14.04 4.02
N ALA A 75 -11.94 14.30 5.19
CA ALA A 75 -12.23 15.54 5.95
C ALA A 75 -11.74 16.81 5.23
N ALA A 76 -10.59 16.73 4.54
CA ALA A 76 -10.02 17.87 3.82
C ALA A 76 -10.62 18.08 2.42
N PHE A 77 -11.07 17.01 1.76
CA PHE A 77 -11.63 16.97 0.41
C PHE A 77 -12.95 16.20 0.41
N PRO A 78 -14.05 16.78 0.94
CA PRO A 78 -15.30 16.05 1.12
C PRO A 78 -15.96 15.61 -0.20
N GLU A 79 -15.72 16.35 -1.30
CA GLU A 79 -16.34 16.03 -2.59
C GLU A 79 -15.34 15.44 -3.61
N PRO A 80 -15.79 14.47 -4.42
CA PRO A 80 -17.03 13.70 -4.28
C PRO A 80 -17.00 12.82 -3.02
N ALA A 81 -18.11 12.75 -2.29
CA ALA A 81 -18.18 12.00 -1.02
C ALA A 81 -17.90 10.51 -1.24
N LEU A 82 -17.04 9.93 -0.40
CA LEU A 82 -16.78 8.49 -0.38
C LEU A 82 -17.82 7.76 0.46
N GLN A 83 -18.16 8.36 1.61
CA GLN A 83 -19.06 7.73 2.58
C GLN A 83 -20.52 7.95 2.19
N PRO A 84 -21.37 6.92 2.27
CA PRO A 84 -22.81 7.05 2.10
C PRO A 84 -23.40 8.00 3.17
N GLN A 85 -24.43 8.77 2.79
CA GLN A 85 -25.15 9.65 3.74
C GLN A 85 -26.07 8.86 4.69
N ASP A 86 -26.58 7.71 4.23
CA ASP A 86 -27.36 6.81 5.08
C ASP A 86 -26.47 6.13 6.12
N SER A 87 -26.84 6.24 7.39
CA SER A 87 -26.03 5.72 8.50
C SER A 87 -25.87 4.20 8.50
N GLY A 88 -26.87 3.47 8.01
CA GLY A 88 -26.80 2.02 7.88
C GLY A 88 -25.81 1.60 6.79
N LEU A 89 -25.85 2.28 5.64
CA LEU A 89 -24.90 2.03 4.56
C LEU A 89 -23.49 2.47 4.94
N ALA A 90 -23.33 3.57 5.67
CA ALA A 90 -22.03 4.01 6.19
C ALA A 90 -21.42 2.98 7.15
N PHE A 91 -22.25 2.42 8.05
CA PHE A 91 -21.83 1.32 8.93
C PHE A 91 -21.38 0.08 8.15
N LEU A 92 -22.17 -0.33 7.14
CA LEU A 92 -21.82 -1.48 6.29
C LEU A 92 -20.53 -1.23 5.50
N SER A 93 -20.33 -0.01 5.02
CA SER A 93 -19.09 0.38 4.32
C SER A 93 -17.88 0.25 5.23
N ALA A 94 -17.96 0.78 6.45
CA ALA A 94 -16.88 0.67 7.44
C ALA A 94 -16.60 -0.79 7.84
N LEU A 95 -17.65 -1.59 8.04
CA LEU A 95 -17.52 -3.02 8.37
C LEU A 95 -16.84 -3.80 7.24
N LEU A 96 -17.18 -3.52 5.97
CA LEU A 96 -16.56 -4.17 4.81
C LEU A 96 -15.10 -3.73 4.64
N GLU A 97 -14.78 -2.47 4.92
CA GLU A 97 -13.41 -1.96 4.91
C GLU A 97 -12.56 -2.68 5.96
N ASP A 98 -13.02 -2.72 7.21
CA ASP A 98 -12.34 -3.42 8.31
C ASP A 98 -12.16 -4.91 7.99
N TYR A 99 -13.19 -5.57 7.49
CA TYR A 99 -13.12 -6.96 7.06
C TYR A 99 -12.08 -7.17 5.94
N ALA A 100 -12.02 -6.27 4.96
CA ALA A 100 -11.06 -6.36 3.87
C ALA A 100 -9.62 -6.15 4.35
N ASP A 101 -9.39 -5.19 5.23
CA ASP A 101 -8.07 -4.86 5.74
C ASP A 101 -7.52 -5.92 6.71
N GLU A 102 -8.36 -6.50 7.56
CA GLU A 102 -7.93 -7.40 8.62
C GLU A 102 -8.04 -8.90 8.26
N TRP A 103 -9.02 -9.28 7.42
CA TRP A 103 -9.29 -10.68 7.10
C TRP A 103 -8.95 -11.06 5.66
N LEU A 104 -9.40 -10.30 4.66
CA LEU A 104 -9.11 -10.63 3.26
C LEU A 104 -7.62 -10.47 2.92
N ASN A 105 -6.89 -9.66 3.66
CA ASN A 105 -5.44 -9.59 3.58
C ASN A 105 -4.77 -10.95 3.85
N LYS A 106 -5.29 -11.75 4.77
CA LYS A 106 -4.80 -13.12 5.06
C LYS A 106 -5.07 -14.06 3.88
N ALA A 107 -6.25 -13.97 3.28
CA ALA A 107 -6.60 -14.74 2.09
C ALA A 107 -5.70 -14.35 0.90
N MET A 108 -5.47 -13.04 0.68
CA MET A 108 -4.56 -12.54 -0.34
C MET A 108 -3.14 -13.10 -0.14
N PHE A 109 -2.64 -13.10 1.10
CA PHE A 109 -1.32 -13.65 1.42
C PHE A 109 -1.26 -15.16 1.15
N HIS A 110 -2.31 -15.90 1.54
CA HIS A 110 -2.42 -17.32 1.27
C HIS A 110 -2.35 -17.61 -0.23
N TYR A 111 -3.19 -17.02 -1.05
CA TYR A 111 -3.18 -17.26 -2.50
C TYR A 111 -1.87 -16.85 -3.16
N ARG A 112 -1.26 -15.77 -2.73
CA ARG A 112 0.02 -15.30 -3.27
C ARG A 112 1.18 -16.27 -3.02
N TRP A 113 1.16 -17.01 -1.92
CA TRP A 113 2.31 -17.79 -1.46
C TRP A 113 2.06 -19.31 -1.35
N THR A 114 0.88 -19.79 -1.70
CA THR A 114 0.56 -21.24 -1.64
C THR A 114 0.98 -21.96 -2.92
N TYR A 115 0.66 -21.40 -4.08
CA TYR A 115 0.87 -22.08 -5.35
C TYR A 115 2.23 -21.71 -5.98
N PRO A 116 3.00 -22.68 -6.54
CA PRO A 116 4.33 -22.42 -7.08
C PRO A 116 4.38 -21.29 -8.12
N ALA A 117 3.43 -21.23 -9.04
CA ALA A 117 3.36 -20.20 -10.07
C ALA A 117 3.16 -18.80 -9.49
N ASP A 118 2.31 -18.68 -8.45
CA ASP A 118 2.06 -17.41 -7.77
C ASP A 118 3.26 -16.99 -6.92
N GLN A 119 3.92 -17.92 -6.24
CA GLN A 119 5.16 -17.69 -5.49
C GLN A 119 6.26 -17.12 -6.40
N GLU A 120 6.47 -17.75 -7.57
CA GLU A 120 7.47 -17.31 -8.54
C GLU A 120 7.15 -15.90 -9.07
N SER A 121 5.92 -15.69 -9.50
CA SER A 121 5.45 -14.40 -9.98
C SER A 121 5.58 -13.30 -8.93
N ALA A 122 5.18 -13.57 -7.68
CA ALA A 122 5.24 -12.61 -6.59
C ALA A 122 6.69 -12.29 -6.20
N ALA A 123 7.57 -13.30 -6.07
CA ALA A 123 8.96 -13.10 -5.72
C ALA A 123 9.68 -12.24 -6.77
N ARG A 124 9.54 -12.56 -8.06
CA ARG A 124 10.09 -11.78 -9.16
C ARG A 124 9.62 -10.33 -9.12
N ARG A 125 8.31 -10.09 -8.94
CA ARG A 125 7.74 -8.73 -8.89
C ARG A 125 8.22 -7.94 -7.67
N ILE A 126 8.35 -8.59 -6.51
CA ILE A 126 8.89 -7.96 -5.29
C ILE A 126 10.34 -7.53 -5.52
N VAL A 127 11.17 -8.42 -6.06
CA VAL A 127 12.58 -8.12 -6.33
C VAL A 127 12.70 -6.99 -7.36
N ALA A 128 11.96 -7.04 -8.45
CA ALA A 128 11.94 -5.96 -9.45
C ALA A 128 11.56 -4.59 -8.85
N MET A 129 10.58 -4.55 -7.95
CA MET A 129 10.21 -3.33 -7.23
C MET A 129 11.31 -2.83 -6.30
N MET A 130 12.01 -3.73 -5.61
CA MET A 130 13.07 -3.36 -4.67
C MET A 130 14.26 -2.70 -5.36
N PHE A 131 14.56 -3.10 -6.59
CA PHE A 131 15.73 -2.63 -7.33
C PHE A 131 15.44 -1.59 -8.42
N ASP A 132 14.16 -1.19 -8.57
CA ASP A 132 13.73 -0.11 -9.48
C ASP A 132 14.28 -0.27 -10.91
N GLY A 133 14.25 -1.50 -11.42
CA GLY A 133 14.79 -1.87 -12.75
C GLY A 133 16.31 -2.11 -12.78
N GLY A 134 17.01 -2.00 -11.66
CA GLY A 134 18.41 -2.41 -11.52
C GLY A 134 18.56 -3.92 -11.42
N GLU A 135 19.79 -4.41 -11.54
CA GLU A 135 20.10 -5.83 -11.48
C GLU A 135 20.14 -6.34 -10.05
N PRO A 136 19.25 -7.27 -9.64
CA PRO A 136 19.25 -7.84 -8.31
C PRO A 136 20.39 -8.85 -8.11
N PRO A 137 20.85 -9.05 -6.86
CA PRO A 137 21.78 -10.14 -6.57
C PRO A 137 21.23 -11.51 -6.99
N ALA A 138 22.10 -12.37 -7.49
CA ALA A 138 21.73 -13.74 -7.88
C ALA A 138 21.12 -14.51 -6.70
N GLY A 139 20.03 -15.24 -6.96
CA GLY A 139 19.32 -16.04 -5.95
C GLY A 139 18.40 -15.24 -5.00
N LEU A 140 18.28 -13.94 -5.16
CA LEU A 140 17.42 -13.12 -4.30
C LEU A 140 15.94 -13.50 -4.46
N GLU A 141 15.48 -13.79 -5.67
CA GLU A 141 14.09 -14.22 -5.93
C GLU A 141 13.76 -15.52 -5.17
N ASP A 142 14.66 -16.51 -5.21
CA ASP A 142 14.49 -17.77 -4.47
C ASP A 142 14.49 -17.55 -2.96
N SER A 143 15.34 -16.66 -2.48
CA SER A 143 15.38 -16.28 -1.06
C SER A 143 14.06 -15.62 -0.61
N VAL A 144 13.54 -14.68 -1.39
CA VAL A 144 12.25 -14.03 -1.12
C VAL A 144 11.13 -15.07 -1.14
N ARG A 145 11.08 -15.93 -2.16
CA ARG A 145 10.08 -16.99 -2.30
C ARG A 145 10.06 -17.90 -1.09
N SER A 146 11.21 -18.48 -0.72
CA SER A 146 11.33 -19.41 0.40
C SER A 146 10.94 -18.77 1.73
N ARG A 147 11.40 -17.55 1.98
CA ARG A 147 11.10 -16.80 3.21
C ARG A 147 9.62 -16.48 3.34
N MET A 148 8.98 -16.10 2.24
CA MET A 148 7.57 -15.67 2.27
C MET A 148 6.62 -16.87 2.32
N ALA A 149 6.91 -17.95 1.56
CA ALA A 149 6.13 -19.19 1.62
C ALA A 149 6.24 -19.84 3.01
N GLY A 150 7.39 -19.78 3.65
CA GLY A 150 7.58 -20.29 5.02
C GLY A 150 6.69 -19.64 6.08
N ARG A 151 6.19 -18.42 5.84
CA ARG A 151 5.26 -17.73 6.76
C ARG A 151 3.82 -18.25 6.72
N LEU A 152 3.46 -19.08 5.74
CA LEU A 152 2.13 -19.69 5.67
C LEU A 152 1.86 -20.70 6.80
N HIS A 153 2.91 -21.18 7.46
CA HIS A 153 2.83 -22.25 8.45
C HIS A 153 2.97 -21.72 9.90
N HIS A 154 2.93 -20.40 10.07
CA HIS A 154 2.99 -19.70 11.35
C HIS A 154 1.83 -18.74 11.49
#